data_6f35a02ce8299502c9057dfd4983c934
#
_entry.id   6f35a02ce8299502c9057dfd4983c934
#
_cell.length_a   1.000
_cell.length_b   1.000
_cell.length_c   1.000
_cell.angle_alpha   90.00
_cell.angle_beta   90.00
_cell.angle_gamma   90.00
#
_symmetry.space_group_name_H-M   'P 1'
#
loop_
_entity.id
_entity.type
_entity.pdbx_description
1 polymer ?
#
loop_
_entity_poly.entity_id
_entity_poly.type
_entity_poly.pdbx_seq_one_letter_code
_entity_poly.pdbx_strand_id
1 'polypeptide(L)'
;MPIVSGNVSLYNETDGSAILPTPTIGAVGLLSDISQIIKYMPNDGNELVLIGITKGHLGQSALLKELYGREEGDAPKVDLHAEKIAGDFVRSCHNQNLITAAHDVSDGGLSTAAVEMAIAANIGVSIIDGNTGWFFGEDQGRYLLACEDSNTLIKAAEISGIPAQLIGHFGGKEIKLGSASIKINDVADAHESILKSLVN
;
A
#
# COMPACT_ATOMS: atom_id res chain seq x y z
N MET A 1 1.84 -16.36 16.09
CA MET A 1 1.80 -15.30 17.13
C MET A 1 0.70 -15.67 18.12
N PRO A 2 0.94 -15.75 19.43
CA PRO A 2 -0.11 -16.05 20.40
C PRO A 2 -1.02 -14.82 20.62
N ILE A 3 -2.32 -15.07 20.80
CA ILE A 3 -3.27 -14.05 21.25
C ILE A 3 -3.10 -13.93 22.77
N VAL A 4 -2.74 -12.74 23.24
CA VAL A 4 -2.43 -12.49 24.67
C VAL A 4 -3.50 -11.67 25.38
N SER A 5 -4.34 -10.95 24.63
CA SER A 5 -5.44 -10.15 25.18
C SER A 5 -6.51 -9.92 24.12
N GLY A 6 -7.71 -9.68 24.54
CA GLY A 6 -8.84 -9.28 23.69
C GLY A 6 -9.90 -8.56 24.51
N ASN A 7 -10.65 -7.69 23.86
CA ASN A 7 -11.80 -7.02 24.42
C ASN A 7 -12.98 -7.12 23.44
N VAL A 8 -14.17 -7.35 23.95
CA VAL A 8 -15.41 -7.30 23.18
C VAL A 8 -16.36 -6.34 23.88
N SER A 9 -16.78 -5.30 23.17
CA SER A 9 -17.83 -4.39 23.61
C SER A 9 -19.15 -4.77 22.95
N LEU A 10 -20.20 -4.95 23.75
CA LEU A 10 -21.54 -5.28 23.25
C LEU A 10 -22.39 -4.02 23.00
N TYR A 11 -21.87 -2.86 23.34
CA TYR A 11 -22.52 -1.56 23.06
C TYR A 11 -21.97 -0.99 21.76
N ASN A 12 -22.71 -1.24 20.68
CA ASN A 12 -22.27 -0.96 19.32
C ASN A 12 -23.20 0.04 18.61
N GLU A 13 -23.56 1.12 19.33
CA GLU A 13 -24.33 2.21 18.73
C GLU A 13 -23.90 3.58 19.27
N THR A 14 -24.16 4.62 18.51
CA THR A 14 -23.98 6.01 18.89
C THR A 14 -25.27 6.77 18.51
N ASP A 15 -25.90 7.43 19.47
CA ASP A 15 -27.14 8.19 19.28
C ASP A 15 -28.28 7.40 18.59
N GLY A 16 -28.41 6.12 18.91
CA GLY A 16 -29.41 5.24 18.33
C GLY A 16 -29.10 4.67 16.97
N SER A 17 -27.92 4.98 16.41
CA SER A 17 -27.43 4.41 15.16
C SER A 17 -26.35 3.36 15.41
N ALA A 18 -26.50 2.17 14.82
CA ALA A 18 -25.49 1.14 14.90
C ALA A 18 -24.19 1.59 14.25
N ILE A 19 -23.05 1.32 14.94
CA ILE A 19 -21.73 1.54 14.35
C ILE A 19 -21.36 0.39 13.42
N LEU A 20 -20.40 0.64 12.51
CA LEU A 20 -19.84 -0.42 11.67
C LEU A 20 -19.10 -1.46 12.52
N PRO A 21 -19.23 -2.78 12.21
CA PRO A 21 -18.53 -3.84 12.92
C PRO A 21 -17.03 -3.83 12.55
N THR A 22 -16.24 -3.01 13.25
CA THR A 22 -14.83 -2.77 12.94
C THR A 22 -13.94 -3.43 13.99
N PRO A 23 -13.38 -4.63 13.72
CA PRO A 23 -12.39 -5.23 14.61
C PRO A 23 -11.06 -4.49 14.50
N THR A 24 -10.42 -4.24 15.65
CA THR A 24 -9.08 -3.66 15.70
C THR A 24 -8.11 -4.71 16.25
N ILE A 25 -7.04 -4.99 15.52
CA ILE A 25 -6.03 -5.97 15.91
C ILE A 25 -4.68 -5.26 16.06
N GLY A 26 -4.14 -5.31 17.28
CA GLY A 26 -2.78 -4.86 17.57
C GLY A 26 -1.82 -6.05 17.60
N ALA A 27 -0.64 -5.90 17.01
CA ALA A 27 0.40 -6.89 17.03
C ALA A 27 1.73 -6.29 17.48
N VAL A 28 2.50 -7.02 18.31
CA VAL A 28 3.82 -6.61 18.75
C VAL A 28 4.82 -7.66 18.33
N GLY A 29 5.90 -7.23 17.67
CA GLY A 29 7.04 -8.06 17.28
C GLY A 29 8.34 -7.50 17.83
N LEU A 30 9.34 -8.35 18.01
CA LEU A 30 10.67 -7.97 18.43
C LEU A 30 11.62 -8.16 17.23
N LEU A 31 12.33 -7.11 16.87
CA LEU A 31 13.46 -7.18 15.94
C LEU A 31 14.74 -7.37 16.74
N SER A 32 15.54 -8.37 16.39
CA SER A 32 16.83 -8.61 17.01
C SER A 32 17.89 -7.58 16.60
N ASP A 33 17.73 -7.00 15.42
CA ASP A 33 18.61 -5.99 14.84
C ASP A 33 17.80 -4.94 14.07
N ILE A 34 18.03 -3.68 14.35
CA ILE A 34 17.37 -2.55 13.69
C ILE A 34 17.63 -2.50 12.18
N SER A 35 18.74 -3.06 11.72
CA SER A 35 19.04 -3.16 10.28
C SER A 35 18.05 -4.05 9.50
N GLN A 36 17.28 -4.88 10.20
CA GLN A 36 16.24 -5.73 9.61
C GLN A 36 14.92 -5.01 9.34
N ILE A 37 14.85 -3.70 9.62
CA ILE A 37 13.66 -2.90 9.30
C ILE A 37 13.56 -2.75 7.79
N ILE A 38 12.43 -3.16 7.22
CA ILE A 38 12.07 -2.84 5.85
C ILE A 38 11.59 -1.39 5.82
N LYS A 39 12.30 -0.53 5.10
CA LYS A 39 11.93 0.87 4.93
C LYS A 39 10.80 0.99 3.92
N TYR A 40 10.03 2.07 3.98
CA TYR A 40 9.02 2.42 2.98
C TYR A 40 9.42 3.63 2.12
N MET A 41 10.57 4.24 2.41
CA MET A 41 11.14 5.37 1.66
C MET A 41 12.08 4.85 0.56
N PRO A 42 11.72 4.97 -0.73
CA PRO A 42 12.56 4.57 -1.85
C PRO A 42 13.74 5.53 -2.06
N ASN A 43 14.73 5.09 -2.80
CA ASN A 43 15.82 5.94 -3.29
C ASN A 43 15.44 6.54 -4.66
N ASP A 44 16.05 7.70 -4.98
CA ASP A 44 15.93 8.30 -6.32
C ASP A 44 16.49 7.35 -7.38
N GLY A 45 15.75 7.16 -8.47
CA GLY A 45 16.08 6.22 -9.54
C GLY A 45 15.64 4.77 -9.29
N ASN A 46 15.05 4.44 -8.14
CA ASN A 46 14.52 3.09 -7.93
C ASN A 46 13.38 2.77 -8.92
N GLU A 47 13.38 1.55 -9.41
CA GLU A 47 12.26 0.95 -10.14
C GLU A 47 11.17 0.50 -9.15
N LEU A 48 9.91 0.60 -9.58
CA LEU A 48 8.73 0.27 -8.77
C LEU A 48 8.06 -0.99 -9.30
N VAL A 49 8.08 -2.05 -8.50
CA VAL A 49 7.49 -3.35 -8.84
C VAL A 49 6.26 -3.60 -7.97
N LEU A 50 5.15 -3.97 -8.62
CA LEU A 50 3.95 -4.46 -7.96
C LEU A 50 4.02 -5.98 -7.79
N ILE A 51 3.81 -6.45 -6.57
CA ILE A 51 3.63 -7.86 -6.21
C ILE A 51 2.14 -8.12 -6.00
N GLY A 52 1.66 -9.27 -6.48
CA GLY A 52 0.27 -9.68 -6.37
C GLY A 52 -0.56 -9.33 -7.61
N ILE A 53 -1.86 -9.63 -7.56
CA ILE A 53 -2.78 -9.48 -8.70
C ILE A 53 -3.74 -8.32 -8.44
N THR A 54 -3.81 -7.38 -9.38
CA THR A 54 -4.82 -6.32 -9.38
C THR A 54 -6.01 -6.75 -10.23
N LYS A 55 -7.18 -6.85 -9.61
CA LYS A 55 -8.49 -7.09 -10.25
C LYS A 55 -9.30 -5.81 -10.39
N GLY A 56 -8.89 -4.75 -9.70
CA GLY A 56 -9.53 -3.44 -9.72
C GLY A 56 -10.80 -3.38 -8.86
N HIS A 57 -10.78 -4.04 -7.70
CA HIS A 57 -11.92 -4.08 -6.78
C HIS A 57 -12.17 -2.71 -6.14
N LEU A 58 -13.34 -2.11 -6.40
CA LEU A 58 -13.73 -0.79 -5.88
C LEU A 58 -14.84 -0.84 -4.82
N GLY A 59 -15.45 -2.00 -4.58
CA GLY A 59 -16.48 -2.14 -3.54
C GLY A 59 -15.94 -1.80 -2.15
N GLN A 60 -16.66 -0.99 -1.36
CA GLN A 60 -16.27 -0.52 -0.02
C GLN A 60 -14.93 0.21 0.03
N SER A 61 -14.46 0.78 -1.10
CA SER A 61 -13.15 1.44 -1.20
C SER A 61 -13.18 2.89 -0.71
N ALA A 62 -12.01 3.38 -0.31
CA ALA A 62 -11.80 4.79 0.01
C ALA A 62 -12.20 5.70 -1.17
N LEU A 63 -11.92 5.29 -2.42
CA LEU A 63 -12.35 6.05 -3.60
C LEU A 63 -13.87 6.28 -3.63
N LEU A 64 -14.68 5.24 -3.42
CA LEU A 64 -16.14 5.37 -3.43
C LEU A 64 -16.61 6.26 -2.29
N LYS A 65 -16.08 6.08 -1.10
CA LYS A 65 -16.46 6.84 0.08
C LYS A 65 -16.08 8.31 -0.05
N GLU A 66 -14.81 8.62 -0.31
CA GLU A 66 -14.28 9.97 -0.22
C GLU A 66 -14.63 10.85 -1.45
N LEU A 67 -14.67 10.27 -2.66
CA LEU A 67 -14.96 11.04 -3.87
C LEU A 67 -16.44 11.00 -4.28
N TYR A 68 -17.14 9.91 -3.98
CA TYR A 68 -18.52 9.72 -4.44
C TYR A 68 -19.54 9.71 -3.31
N GLY A 69 -19.12 9.72 -2.03
CA GLY A 69 -20.01 9.65 -0.87
C GLY A 69 -20.81 8.34 -0.81
N ARG A 70 -20.25 7.24 -1.32
CA ARG A 70 -20.93 5.96 -1.48
C ARG A 70 -20.22 4.86 -0.69
N GLU A 71 -20.95 4.17 0.15
CA GLU A 71 -20.52 2.97 0.87
C GLU A 71 -21.33 1.79 0.34
N GLU A 72 -20.81 1.12 -0.69
CA GLU A 72 -21.55 0.07 -1.41
C GLU A 72 -20.62 -0.98 -2.00
N GLY A 73 -21.19 -2.10 -2.41
CA GLY A 73 -20.49 -3.26 -2.94
C GLY A 73 -20.00 -4.20 -1.84
N ASP A 74 -19.43 -5.32 -2.24
CA ASP A 74 -18.85 -6.29 -1.32
C ASP A 74 -17.43 -5.87 -0.93
N ALA A 75 -16.95 -6.36 0.22
CA ALA A 75 -15.54 -6.27 0.58
C ALA A 75 -14.67 -7.12 -0.38
N PRO A 76 -13.39 -6.76 -0.61
CA PRO A 76 -12.52 -7.57 -1.44
C PRO A 76 -12.33 -8.97 -0.85
N LYS A 77 -12.23 -9.97 -1.73
CA LYS A 77 -12.00 -11.35 -1.30
C LYS A 77 -10.58 -11.51 -0.80
N VAL A 78 -10.45 -12.10 0.38
CA VAL A 78 -9.16 -12.42 0.99
C VAL A 78 -8.74 -13.85 0.63
N ASP A 79 -7.52 -14.00 0.13
CA ASP A 79 -6.84 -15.28 -0.02
C ASP A 79 -5.65 -15.34 0.96
N LEU A 80 -5.87 -15.97 2.11
CA LEU A 80 -4.87 -16.05 3.18
C LEU A 80 -3.58 -16.77 2.77
N HIS A 81 -3.66 -17.67 1.79
CA HIS A 81 -2.49 -18.36 1.27
C HIS A 81 -1.64 -17.44 0.39
N ALA A 82 -2.27 -16.74 -0.55
CA ALA A 82 -1.62 -15.74 -1.37
C ALA A 82 -1.01 -14.61 -0.53
N GLU A 83 -1.74 -14.13 0.47
CA GLU A 83 -1.29 -13.10 1.42
C GLU A 83 -0.02 -13.54 2.14
N LYS A 84 -0.02 -14.75 2.69
CA LYS A 84 1.13 -15.30 3.40
C LYS A 84 2.35 -15.43 2.49
N ILE A 85 2.18 -16.00 1.29
CA ILE A 85 3.27 -16.21 0.34
C ILE A 85 3.87 -14.88 -0.10
N ALA A 86 3.04 -13.88 -0.42
CA ALA A 86 3.49 -12.55 -0.82
C ALA A 86 4.27 -11.87 0.31
N GLY A 87 3.77 -11.87 1.54
CA GLY A 87 4.47 -11.31 2.70
C GLY A 87 5.79 -12.01 3.03
N ASP A 88 5.84 -13.35 2.91
CA ASP A 88 7.07 -14.13 3.10
C ASP A 88 8.09 -13.81 2.00
N PHE A 89 7.65 -13.62 0.77
CA PHE A 89 8.48 -13.21 -0.35
C PHE A 89 9.10 -11.82 -0.15
N VAL A 90 8.30 -10.83 0.27
CA VAL A 90 8.80 -9.47 0.56
C VAL A 90 9.92 -9.50 1.59
N ARG A 91 9.75 -10.25 2.69
CA ARG A 91 10.80 -10.41 3.72
C ARG A 91 12.03 -11.10 3.16
N SER A 92 11.86 -12.12 2.31
CA SER A 92 12.97 -12.81 1.64
C SER A 92 13.75 -11.86 0.73
N CYS A 93 13.06 -11.03 -0.06
CA CYS A 93 13.69 -10.02 -0.91
C CYS A 93 14.52 -9.02 -0.11
N HIS A 94 14.00 -8.56 1.04
CA HIS A 94 14.75 -7.69 1.94
C HIS A 94 16.02 -8.36 2.45
N ASN A 95 15.93 -9.60 2.95
CA ASN A 95 17.07 -10.35 3.46
C ASN A 95 18.15 -10.62 2.40
N GLN A 96 17.76 -10.65 1.13
CA GLN A 96 18.65 -10.83 -0.02
C GLN A 96 19.12 -9.50 -0.63
N ASN A 97 18.76 -8.37 -0.05
CA ASN A 97 19.05 -7.02 -0.58
C ASN A 97 18.54 -6.79 -2.02
N LEU A 98 17.43 -7.43 -2.40
CA LEU A 98 16.80 -7.25 -3.69
C LEU A 98 15.90 -6.00 -3.74
N ILE A 99 15.55 -5.45 -2.58
CA ILE A 99 14.70 -4.28 -2.44
C ILE A 99 15.31 -3.24 -1.51
N THR A 100 15.03 -1.98 -1.79
CA THR A 100 15.43 -0.83 -0.97
C THR A 100 14.30 -0.35 -0.05
N ALA A 101 13.04 -0.52 -0.50
CA ALA A 101 11.85 -0.17 0.26
C ALA A 101 10.67 -1.06 -0.13
N ALA A 102 9.69 -1.17 0.76
CA ALA A 102 8.43 -1.86 0.52
C ALA A 102 7.26 -1.14 1.21
N HIS A 103 6.08 -1.25 0.60
CA HIS A 103 4.81 -0.75 1.15
C HIS A 103 3.70 -1.75 0.82
N ASP A 104 2.75 -1.95 1.71
CA ASP A 104 1.53 -2.69 1.40
C ASP A 104 0.59 -1.83 0.55
N VAL A 105 -0.30 -2.48 -0.21
CA VAL A 105 -1.35 -1.79 -0.96
C VAL A 105 -2.67 -2.05 -0.25
N SER A 106 -3.17 -1.05 0.46
CA SER A 106 -4.39 -1.10 1.24
C SER A 106 -5.37 0.01 0.85
N ASP A 107 -5.83 0.85 1.77
CA ASP A 107 -6.82 1.91 1.52
C ASP A 107 -6.36 2.90 0.43
N GLY A 108 -7.23 3.20 -0.51
CA GLY A 108 -6.94 4.06 -1.67
C GLY A 108 -6.11 3.39 -2.78
N GLY A 109 -5.74 2.12 -2.61
CA GLY A 109 -5.13 1.29 -3.64
C GLY A 109 -3.68 1.63 -3.98
N LEU A 110 -3.27 1.21 -5.16
CA LEU A 110 -1.88 1.29 -5.63
C LEU A 110 -1.36 2.73 -5.71
N SER A 111 -2.18 3.67 -6.20
CA SER A 111 -1.76 5.05 -6.35
C SER A 111 -1.49 5.72 -5.00
N THR A 112 -2.32 5.47 -3.99
CA THR A 112 -2.12 6.01 -2.64
C THR A 112 -0.83 5.47 -2.03
N ALA A 113 -0.61 4.17 -2.04
CA ALA A 113 0.60 3.55 -1.51
C ALA A 113 1.88 4.10 -2.18
N ALA A 114 1.88 4.24 -3.52
CA ALA A 114 3.03 4.79 -4.24
C ALA A 114 3.28 6.28 -3.92
N VAL A 115 2.20 7.05 -3.74
CA VAL A 115 2.28 8.46 -3.35
C VAL A 115 2.81 8.62 -1.93
N GLU A 116 2.39 7.78 -1.00
CA GLU A 116 2.90 7.78 0.39
C GLU A 116 4.40 7.48 0.43
N MET A 117 4.87 6.48 -0.33
CA MET A 117 6.30 6.22 -0.50
C MET A 117 7.05 7.44 -1.06
N ALA A 118 6.49 8.08 -2.08
CA ALA A 118 7.07 9.25 -2.74
C ALA A 118 7.16 10.46 -1.80
N ILE A 119 6.09 10.77 -1.05
CA ILE A 119 6.04 11.85 -0.05
C ILE A 119 7.09 11.61 1.03
N ALA A 120 7.16 10.40 1.58
CA ALA A 120 8.09 10.06 2.64
C ALA A 120 9.57 10.23 2.23
N ALA A 121 9.88 9.94 0.96
CA ALA A 121 11.23 10.13 0.40
C ALA A 121 11.46 11.55 -0.17
N ASN A 122 10.41 12.37 -0.27
CA ASN A 122 10.41 13.66 -0.96
C ASN A 122 10.96 13.57 -2.40
N ILE A 123 10.57 12.53 -3.13
CA ILE A 123 10.88 12.33 -4.55
C ILE A 123 9.62 12.00 -5.32
N GLY A 124 9.57 12.32 -6.62
CA GLY A 124 8.44 11.99 -7.48
C GLY A 124 8.29 10.49 -7.74
N VAL A 125 7.17 10.10 -8.32
CA VAL A 125 6.94 8.75 -8.84
C VAL A 125 6.22 8.83 -10.18
N SER A 126 6.62 7.99 -11.12
CA SER A 126 5.95 7.84 -12.41
C SER A 126 5.45 6.42 -12.55
N ILE A 127 4.16 6.25 -12.74
CA ILE A 127 3.49 4.95 -12.85
C ILE A 127 2.88 4.83 -14.24
N ILE A 128 2.97 3.65 -14.85
CA ILE A 128 2.39 3.34 -16.16
C ILE A 128 0.89 3.64 -16.18
N ASP A 129 0.33 3.76 -17.37
CA ASP A 129 -1.11 4.03 -17.54
C ASP A 129 -1.97 2.84 -17.08
N GLY A 130 -3.14 3.15 -16.52
CA GLY A 130 -4.10 2.20 -16.00
C GLY A 130 -5.49 2.82 -15.88
N ASN A 131 -6.50 1.98 -15.68
CA ASN A 131 -7.85 2.46 -15.41
C ASN A 131 -8.07 2.76 -13.91
N THR A 132 -9.21 3.34 -13.56
CA THR A 132 -9.55 3.71 -12.18
C THR A 132 -9.44 2.53 -11.21
N GLY A 133 -9.94 1.35 -11.58
CA GLY A 133 -9.83 0.16 -10.72
C GLY A 133 -8.39 -0.32 -10.54
N TRP A 134 -7.53 -0.14 -11.55
CA TRP A 134 -6.12 -0.47 -11.43
C TRP A 134 -5.39 0.45 -10.45
N PHE A 135 -5.65 1.77 -10.52
CA PHE A 135 -5.02 2.74 -9.64
C PHE A 135 -5.55 2.73 -8.20
N PHE A 136 -6.87 2.62 -8.05
CA PHE A 136 -7.57 2.84 -6.77
C PHE A 136 -8.29 1.60 -6.22
N GLY A 137 -8.19 0.46 -6.91
CA GLY A 137 -8.74 -0.79 -6.42
C GLY A 137 -8.02 -1.27 -5.17
N GLU A 138 -8.77 -1.82 -4.22
CA GLU A 138 -8.29 -2.27 -2.91
C GLU A 138 -8.24 -3.80 -2.81
N ASP A 139 -7.77 -4.45 -3.88
CA ASP A 139 -7.51 -5.89 -3.87
C ASP A 139 -6.47 -6.25 -2.80
N GLN A 140 -6.66 -7.37 -2.15
CA GLN A 140 -5.81 -7.84 -1.05
C GLN A 140 -4.53 -8.55 -1.53
N GLY A 141 -3.54 -8.68 -0.64
CA GLY A 141 -2.32 -9.46 -0.88
C GLY A 141 -1.35 -8.82 -1.87
N ARG A 142 -1.30 -7.49 -1.92
CA ARG A 142 -0.44 -6.75 -2.83
C ARG A 142 0.58 -5.89 -2.07
N TYR A 143 1.77 -5.77 -2.68
CA TYR A 143 2.85 -4.93 -2.16
C TYR A 143 3.52 -4.14 -3.28
N LEU A 144 3.99 -2.94 -2.96
CA LEU A 144 4.88 -2.15 -3.80
C LEU A 144 6.30 -2.32 -3.30
N LEU A 145 7.20 -2.70 -4.19
CA LEU A 145 8.62 -2.89 -3.90
C LEU A 145 9.46 -1.91 -4.72
N ALA A 146 10.30 -1.14 -4.05
CA ALA A 146 11.31 -0.32 -4.70
C ALA A 146 12.62 -1.10 -4.79
N CYS A 147 13.27 -1.12 -5.95
CA CYS A 147 14.50 -1.85 -6.20
C CYS A 147 15.41 -1.12 -7.20
N GLU A 148 16.67 -1.54 -7.28
CA GLU A 148 17.63 -1.06 -8.27
C GLU A 148 17.59 -1.86 -9.57
N ASP A 149 17.15 -3.15 -9.51
CA ASP A 149 17.07 -4.08 -10.65
C ASP A 149 15.77 -4.88 -10.58
N SER A 150 14.76 -4.39 -11.27
CA SER A 150 13.45 -5.05 -11.36
C SER A 150 13.50 -6.40 -12.08
N ASN A 151 14.44 -6.58 -13.00
CA ASN A 151 14.55 -7.85 -13.74
C ASN A 151 14.95 -8.99 -12.80
N THR A 152 15.91 -8.74 -11.90
CA THR A 152 16.33 -9.72 -10.90
C THR A 152 15.20 -9.99 -9.91
N LEU A 153 14.49 -8.95 -9.45
CA LEU A 153 13.36 -9.09 -8.54
C LEU A 153 12.20 -9.88 -9.16
N ILE A 154 11.82 -9.57 -10.41
CA ILE A 154 10.74 -10.25 -11.12
C ILE A 154 11.08 -11.73 -11.36
N LYS A 155 12.33 -12.05 -11.74
CA LYS A 155 12.78 -13.42 -11.86
C LYS A 155 12.68 -14.20 -10.53
N ALA A 156 13.04 -13.58 -9.42
CA ALA A 156 12.87 -14.19 -8.09
C ALA A 156 11.39 -14.45 -7.75
N ALA A 157 10.50 -13.53 -8.13
CA ALA A 157 9.06 -13.70 -7.98
C ALA A 157 8.51 -14.83 -8.85
N GLU A 158 8.93 -14.92 -10.11
CA GLU A 158 8.56 -16.02 -11.03
C GLU A 158 8.96 -17.39 -10.47
N ILE A 159 10.19 -17.53 -9.97
CA ILE A 159 10.69 -18.77 -9.34
C ILE A 159 9.83 -19.13 -8.12
N SER A 160 9.34 -18.13 -7.40
CA SER A 160 8.49 -18.32 -6.22
C SER A 160 7.00 -18.49 -6.56
N GLY A 161 6.62 -18.44 -7.84
CA GLY A 161 5.25 -18.54 -8.31
C GLY A 161 4.38 -17.33 -7.94
N ILE A 162 5.00 -16.15 -7.75
CA ILE A 162 4.33 -14.93 -7.30
C ILE A 162 4.21 -13.96 -8.49
N PRO A 163 3.01 -13.45 -8.76
CA PRO A 163 2.81 -12.41 -9.77
C PRO A 163 3.60 -11.15 -9.42
N ALA A 164 4.41 -10.66 -10.36
CA ALA A 164 5.18 -9.43 -10.21
C ALA A 164 5.22 -8.66 -11.53
N GLN A 165 5.14 -7.33 -11.45
CA GLN A 165 5.15 -6.45 -12.62
C GLN A 165 5.93 -5.17 -12.32
N LEU A 166 6.84 -4.78 -13.22
CA LEU A 166 7.39 -3.42 -13.24
C LEU A 166 6.28 -2.45 -13.64
N ILE A 167 5.98 -1.47 -12.80
CA ILE A 167 4.87 -0.54 -12.99
C ILE A 167 5.31 0.92 -13.06
N GLY A 168 6.57 1.22 -12.79
CA GLY A 168 7.05 2.60 -12.81
C GLY A 168 8.42 2.75 -12.18
N HIS A 169 8.72 3.99 -11.82
CA HIS A 169 9.99 4.35 -11.16
C HIS A 169 9.83 5.58 -10.27
N PHE A 170 10.68 5.69 -9.28
CA PHE A 170 10.81 6.86 -8.41
C PHE A 170 11.84 7.82 -8.95
N GLY A 171 11.56 9.13 -8.88
CA GLY A 171 12.49 10.18 -9.25
C GLY A 171 11.82 11.49 -9.63
N GLY A 172 12.61 12.54 -9.66
CA GLY A 172 12.12 13.89 -9.96
C GLY A 172 11.27 14.50 -8.84
N LYS A 173 10.34 15.39 -9.22
CA LYS A 173 9.52 16.18 -8.29
C LYS A 173 8.03 16.17 -8.66
N GLU A 174 7.59 15.23 -9.45
CA GLU A 174 6.20 15.08 -9.88
C GLU A 174 5.68 13.68 -9.59
N ILE A 175 4.42 13.60 -9.22
CA ILE A 175 3.63 12.38 -9.19
C ILE A 175 2.96 12.25 -10.56
N LYS A 176 3.26 11.20 -11.29
CA LYS A 176 2.68 10.91 -12.62
C LYS A 176 1.93 9.59 -12.59
N LEU A 177 0.64 9.65 -12.85
CA LEU A 177 -0.26 8.50 -12.96
C LEU A 177 -0.82 8.47 -14.38
N GLY A 178 -0.24 7.63 -15.23
CA GLY A 178 -0.52 7.67 -16.66
C GLY A 178 -0.21 9.04 -17.25
N SER A 179 -1.22 9.70 -17.83
CA SER A 179 -1.11 11.05 -18.40
C SER A 179 -1.28 12.20 -17.40
N ALA A 180 -1.76 11.92 -16.19
CA ALA A 180 -1.94 12.94 -15.15
C ALA A 180 -0.61 13.23 -14.44
N SER A 181 -0.37 14.50 -14.11
CA SER A 181 0.82 14.93 -13.35
C SER A 181 0.46 16.02 -12.34
N ILE A 182 1.06 15.93 -11.15
CA ILE A 182 0.94 16.92 -10.09
C ILE A 182 2.30 17.04 -9.37
N LYS A 183 2.63 18.22 -8.84
CA LYS A 183 3.85 18.39 -8.06
C LYS A 183 3.75 17.66 -6.73
N ILE A 184 4.84 17.02 -6.31
CA ILE A 184 4.89 16.29 -5.04
C ILE A 184 4.59 17.19 -3.83
N ASN A 185 5.05 18.44 -3.85
CA ASN A 185 4.79 19.38 -2.75
C ASN A 185 3.29 19.68 -2.59
N ASP A 186 2.56 19.82 -3.70
CA ASP A 186 1.11 20.08 -3.65
C ASP A 186 0.36 18.90 -3.03
N VAL A 187 0.81 17.67 -3.33
CA VAL A 187 0.24 16.44 -2.74
C VAL A 187 0.63 16.29 -1.27
N ALA A 188 1.88 16.57 -0.91
CA ALA A 188 2.35 16.53 0.48
C ALA A 188 1.61 17.53 1.35
N ASP A 189 1.42 18.77 0.86
CA ASP A 189 0.65 19.80 1.58
C ASP A 189 -0.81 19.38 1.77
N ALA A 190 -1.44 18.77 0.77
CA ALA A 190 -2.80 18.25 0.89
C ALA A 190 -2.86 17.11 1.93
N HIS A 191 -1.92 16.17 1.89
CA HIS A 191 -1.82 15.04 2.82
C HIS A 191 -1.67 15.50 4.28
N GLU A 192 -0.85 16.51 4.53
CA GLU A 192 -0.60 17.04 5.88
C GLU A 192 -1.66 18.06 6.36
N SER A 193 -2.48 18.61 5.47
CA SER A 193 -3.38 19.73 5.76
C SER A 193 -4.40 19.42 6.86
N ILE A 194 -4.92 18.19 6.90
CA ILE A 194 -5.92 17.75 7.88
C ILE A 194 -5.34 17.81 9.29
N LEU A 195 -4.16 17.21 9.52
CA LEU A 195 -3.52 17.23 10.83
C LEU A 195 -3.16 18.66 11.26
N LYS A 196 -2.65 19.48 10.35
CA LYS A 196 -2.35 20.89 10.62
C LYS A 196 -3.61 21.68 11.02
N SER A 197 -4.77 21.37 10.44
CA SER A 197 -6.04 22.03 10.77
C SER A 197 -6.62 21.63 12.14
N LEU A 198 -6.25 20.44 12.64
CA LEU A 198 -6.73 19.93 13.93
C LEU A 198 -5.88 20.41 15.11
N VAL A 199 -4.66 20.89 14.87
CA VAL A 199 -3.70 21.27 15.92
C VAL A 199 -3.63 22.79 16.09
N ASN A 200 -4.20 23.58 15.18
CA ASN A 200 -4.33 25.04 15.26
C ASN A 200 -5.76 25.43 15.67
#